data_a9fee5c14c7701534e04cb33266616a2
#
_entry.id   a9fee5c14c7701534e04cb33266616a2
#
_cell.length_a   1.000
_cell.length_b   1.000
_cell.length_c   1.000
_cell.angle_alpha   90.00
_cell.angle_beta   90.00
_cell.angle_gamma   90.00
#
_symmetry.space_group_name_H-M   'P 1'
#
loop_
_entity.id
_entity.type
_entity.pdbx_description
1 polymer ?
#
loop_
_entity_poly.entity_id
_entity_poly.type
_entity_poly.pdbx_seq_one_letter_code
_entity_poly.pdbx_strand_id
1 'polypeptide(L)'
;MRRFSLICLCLTIGLVFGQEQDNLINTNVERALDLVSHLPKETISVTVENRGTKGARYYDYVVESQHANDVAFVGAVVKGKNADDQAALPVKQQAADKTKGTTYRIELPNELRAGQTITLEIEVVHANALRMYPTEITQAEKQLVLYKTNTYYYSRYATTTQKTVVTLPTDRTESYSPTPKPVVKSEQTITYGPYENIAAFTRNELSLHYENNNPFLTVSNLKRWIEVSHWGNIAVEETIDIYHSGAKLKGSFSRLDFQRRQDSYSAVKTFKTSLPASARDIYYRDEIGNVSTSHVREMQDQVEVEIRPRFPLYGGWKTHYILGYNVPSYQYLYNKGNQYVLKMRLIDHVYDDQLLEQVTVKIILPEHARNIEFYAPPYDVQRLPDEKHYTYLDTVGRPVVVISKRNMLFQHIQDFEIHYTFDKIMLLHEPMLIVIPLFGLFCLVILLVRLNFSITHNESNETRLRIKAIWEQLSDSNIKRTSLYEKLEDALNSYKTSKDLKAFNELKKKLESEFKNLQQDLTSLQTKVRADSADAAEKIAEFLRLDSQQRDIQSSLSGYAEKLVNGRLDKNVYLEQEKQIRGKIRDIATRITSILNQY
;
A
#
# COMPACT_ATOMS: atom_id res chain seq x y z
N MET A 1 49.72 33.15 -66.58
CA MET A 1 49.21 32.36 -65.47
C MET A 1 48.17 33.19 -64.75
N ARG A 2 46.92 33.02 -65.11
CA ARG A 2 45.77 33.75 -64.55
C ARG A 2 45.06 32.88 -63.53
N ARG A 3 44.99 33.37 -62.27
CA ARG A 3 44.20 32.78 -61.18
C ARG A 3 42.75 33.19 -61.34
N PHE A 4 41.84 32.24 -61.59
CA PHE A 4 40.42 32.44 -61.46
C PHE A 4 40.01 32.24 -60.00
N SER A 5 39.49 33.30 -59.38
CA SER A 5 38.89 33.29 -58.04
C SER A 5 37.42 32.99 -58.22
N LEU A 6 36.95 31.84 -57.79
CA LEU A 6 35.55 31.44 -57.78
C LEU A 6 34.90 31.95 -56.50
N ILE A 7 34.10 33.02 -56.58
CA ILE A 7 33.28 33.53 -55.50
C ILE A 7 32.04 32.63 -55.40
N CYS A 8 31.98 31.80 -54.35
CA CYS A 8 30.81 31.02 -54.04
C CYS A 8 29.83 31.90 -53.25
N LEU A 9 28.78 32.38 -53.93
CA LEU A 9 27.68 33.15 -53.32
C LEU A 9 26.76 32.16 -52.61
N CYS A 10 26.95 31.93 -51.30
CA CYS A 10 26.00 31.21 -50.49
C CYS A 10 24.74 32.08 -50.24
N LEU A 11 23.71 31.80 -50.99
CA LEU A 11 22.35 32.27 -50.70
C LEU A 11 21.87 31.51 -49.45
N THR A 12 22.00 32.11 -48.28
CA THR A 12 21.27 31.69 -47.09
C THR A 12 19.80 32.07 -47.28
N ILE A 13 19.01 31.10 -47.74
CA ILE A 13 17.55 31.20 -47.62
C ILE A 13 17.25 31.05 -46.12
N GLY A 14 17.14 32.18 -45.44
CA GLY A 14 16.55 32.23 -44.12
C GLY A 14 15.09 31.81 -44.23
N LEU A 15 14.81 30.57 -43.87
CA LEU A 15 13.45 30.15 -43.56
C LEU A 15 12.99 30.99 -42.37
N VAL A 16 12.42 32.14 -42.67
CA VAL A 16 11.55 32.88 -41.76
C VAL A 16 10.35 31.95 -41.55
N PHE A 17 10.37 31.13 -40.51
CA PHE A 17 9.13 30.57 -40.00
C PHE A 17 8.28 31.74 -39.55
N GLY A 18 7.42 32.24 -40.46
CA GLY A 18 6.36 33.18 -40.13
C GLY A 18 5.55 32.55 -38.99
N GLN A 19 5.59 33.17 -37.82
CA GLN A 19 4.58 32.93 -36.78
C GLN A 19 3.23 33.24 -37.45
N GLU A 20 2.52 32.17 -37.84
CA GLU A 20 1.12 32.31 -38.23
C GLU A 20 0.40 32.88 -37.00
N GLN A 21 0.04 34.15 -37.07
CA GLN A 21 -0.83 34.77 -36.09
C GLN A 21 -2.18 34.09 -36.21
N ASP A 22 -2.46 33.19 -35.28
CA ASP A 22 -3.82 32.74 -35.05
C ASP A 22 -4.64 33.95 -34.66
N ASN A 23 -5.55 34.41 -35.54
CA ASN A 23 -6.43 35.54 -35.29
C ASN A 23 -7.58 35.13 -34.34
N LEU A 24 -7.24 34.51 -33.23
CA LEU A 24 -8.16 34.21 -32.16
C LEU A 24 -8.37 35.46 -31.29
N ILE A 25 -9.61 35.67 -30.85
CA ILE A 25 -9.97 36.74 -29.91
C ILE A 25 -10.78 36.13 -28.78
N ASN A 26 -10.49 36.56 -27.56
CA ASN A 26 -11.31 36.23 -26.40
C ASN A 26 -12.50 37.20 -26.38
N THR A 27 -13.69 36.73 -26.68
CA THR A 27 -14.89 37.57 -26.69
C THR A 27 -15.40 37.84 -25.29
N ASN A 28 -15.35 36.85 -24.40
CA ASN A 28 -15.72 36.98 -23.00
C ASN A 28 -14.79 36.15 -22.12
N VAL A 29 -14.33 36.73 -21.01
CA VAL A 29 -13.54 36.05 -20.00
C VAL A 29 -14.16 36.26 -18.64
N GLU A 30 -14.58 35.16 -18.01
CA GLU A 30 -14.99 35.11 -16.62
C GLU A 30 -13.91 34.37 -15.82
N ARG A 31 -13.24 35.09 -14.93
CA ARG A 31 -12.15 34.60 -14.12
C ARG A 31 -12.58 34.52 -12.66
N ALA A 32 -12.61 33.36 -12.08
CA ALA A 32 -12.84 33.13 -10.65
C ALA A 32 -11.51 32.79 -9.97
N LEU A 33 -11.13 33.57 -8.99
CA LEU A 33 -9.97 33.37 -8.13
C LEU A 33 -10.44 32.91 -6.76
N ASP A 34 -10.20 31.66 -6.42
CA ASP A 34 -10.47 31.11 -5.09
C ASP A 34 -9.19 31.16 -4.25
N LEU A 35 -9.22 31.97 -3.19
CA LEU A 35 -8.12 32.17 -2.23
C LEU A 35 -8.45 31.64 -0.83
N VAL A 36 -9.44 30.76 -0.74
CA VAL A 36 -9.88 30.19 0.54
C VAL A 36 -8.81 29.27 1.13
N SER A 37 -8.24 28.39 0.31
CA SER A 37 -7.16 27.51 0.77
C SER A 37 -5.78 28.16 0.64
N HIS A 38 -4.73 27.43 1.02
CA HIS A 38 -3.35 27.88 0.81
C HIS A 38 -2.88 27.73 -0.66
N LEU A 39 -3.71 27.10 -1.50
CA LEU A 39 -3.49 26.95 -2.93
C LEU A 39 -4.44 27.89 -3.68
N PRO A 40 -3.98 29.01 -4.24
CA PRO A 40 -4.81 29.82 -5.12
C PRO A 40 -5.27 29.00 -6.32
N LYS A 41 -6.60 28.88 -6.47
CA LYS A 41 -7.25 28.21 -7.59
C LYS A 41 -7.85 29.25 -8.51
N GLU A 42 -7.55 29.14 -9.78
CA GLU A 42 -8.07 30.02 -10.80
C GLU A 42 -8.91 29.22 -11.79
N THR A 43 -10.19 29.54 -11.91
CA THR A 43 -11.09 28.96 -12.90
C THR A 43 -11.44 30.06 -13.94
N ILE A 44 -11.08 29.80 -15.19
CA ILE A 44 -11.24 30.75 -16.27
C ILE A 44 -12.22 30.18 -17.29
N SER A 45 -13.39 30.80 -17.43
CA SER A 45 -14.30 30.51 -18.54
C SER A 45 -14.02 31.49 -19.66
N VAL A 46 -13.38 31.06 -20.74
CA VAL A 46 -13.02 31.89 -21.87
C VAL A 46 -13.80 31.48 -23.11
N THR A 47 -14.52 32.42 -23.71
CA THR A 47 -15.17 32.26 -25.02
C THR A 47 -14.23 32.78 -26.08
N VAL A 48 -13.77 31.88 -26.94
CA VAL A 48 -12.81 32.16 -28.00
C VAL A 48 -13.51 32.17 -29.34
N GLU A 49 -13.31 33.24 -30.15
CA GLU A 49 -13.78 33.36 -31.51
C GLU A 49 -12.59 33.33 -32.47
N ASN A 50 -12.72 32.57 -33.54
CA ASN A 50 -11.74 32.60 -34.63
C ASN A 50 -12.13 33.65 -35.69
N ARG A 51 -11.43 34.79 -35.70
CA ARG A 51 -11.59 35.85 -36.72
C ARG A 51 -10.62 35.72 -37.88
N GLY A 52 -9.80 34.67 -37.87
CA GLY A 52 -8.90 34.36 -38.97
C GLY A 52 -9.59 33.66 -40.13
N THR A 53 -8.85 33.44 -41.20
CA THR A 53 -9.31 32.68 -42.39
C THR A 53 -9.00 31.20 -42.31
N LYS A 54 -8.05 30.79 -41.43
CA LYS A 54 -7.65 29.41 -41.22
C LYS A 54 -8.28 28.82 -39.96
N GLY A 55 -8.52 27.55 -39.93
CA GLY A 55 -9.00 26.84 -38.73
C GLY A 55 -7.93 26.77 -37.66
N ALA A 56 -8.32 26.96 -36.39
CA ALA A 56 -7.44 26.82 -35.25
C ALA A 56 -7.64 25.43 -34.59
N ARG A 57 -6.56 24.74 -34.26
CA ARG A 57 -6.58 23.42 -33.63
C ARG A 57 -6.15 23.44 -32.18
N TYR A 58 -5.65 24.57 -31.69
CA TYR A 58 -5.18 24.71 -30.30
C TYR A 58 -5.47 26.13 -29.81
N TYR A 59 -5.54 26.23 -28.48
CA TYR A 59 -5.59 27.52 -27.76
C TYR A 59 -4.37 27.57 -26.83
N ASP A 60 -3.63 28.69 -26.87
CA ASP A 60 -2.43 28.86 -26.04
C ASP A 60 -2.79 29.72 -24.81
N TYR A 61 -2.82 29.05 -23.61
CA TYR A 61 -2.91 29.73 -22.34
C TYR A 61 -1.50 30.16 -21.89
N VAL A 62 -1.34 31.40 -21.44
CA VAL A 62 -0.02 31.96 -21.08
C VAL A 62 -0.01 32.38 -19.62
N VAL A 63 1.00 31.90 -18.88
CA VAL A 63 1.28 32.33 -17.50
C VAL A 63 2.47 33.28 -17.51
N GLU A 64 2.37 34.40 -16.78
CA GLU A 64 3.45 35.36 -16.67
C GLU A 64 4.74 34.74 -16.11
N SER A 65 5.90 35.24 -16.57
CA SER A 65 7.21 34.69 -16.15
C SER A 65 7.44 34.72 -14.64
N GLN A 66 6.86 35.71 -13.92
CA GLN A 66 6.99 35.84 -12.47
C GLN A 66 6.23 34.73 -11.71
N HIS A 67 5.18 34.14 -12.29
CA HIS A 67 4.34 33.09 -11.71
C HIS A 67 4.58 31.73 -12.36
N ALA A 68 5.48 31.64 -13.33
CA ALA A 68 5.71 30.41 -14.09
C ALA A 68 6.14 29.21 -13.22
N ASN A 69 6.88 29.47 -12.14
CA ASN A 69 7.35 28.44 -11.20
C ASN A 69 6.29 28.07 -10.15
N ASP A 70 5.26 28.89 -10.00
CA ASP A 70 4.20 28.70 -9.01
C ASP A 70 3.07 27.81 -9.54
N VAL A 71 3.02 27.59 -10.87
CA VAL A 71 1.98 26.75 -11.47
C VAL A 71 2.23 25.28 -11.16
N ALA A 72 1.28 24.65 -10.48
CA ALA A 72 1.31 23.24 -10.13
C ALA A 72 0.41 22.39 -11.04
N PHE A 73 -0.70 22.96 -11.53
CA PHE A 73 -1.64 22.26 -12.40
C PHE A 73 -2.28 23.21 -13.41
N VAL A 74 -2.47 22.74 -14.62
CA VAL A 74 -3.28 23.38 -15.66
C VAL A 74 -4.13 22.30 -16.30
N GLY A 75 -5.44 22.42 -16.17
CA GLY A 75 -6.43 21.56 -16.83
C GLY A 75 -7.35 22.38 -17.71
N ALA A 76 -7.93 21.78 -18.72
CA ALA A 76 -8.89 22.45 -19.60
C ALA A 76 -10.01 21.47 -20.02
N VAL A 77 -11.23 21.99 -20.09
CA VAL A 77 -12.38 21.26 -20.61
C VAL A 77 -13.19 22.17 -21.53
N VAL A 78 -13.98 21.59 -22.42
CA VAL A 78 -14.97 22.37 -23.19
C VAL A 78 -16.21 22.56 -22.33
N LYS A 79 -16.64 23.80 -22.12
CA LYS A 79 -17.86 24.08 -21.35
C LYS A 79 -19.09 23.58 -22.12
N GLY A 80 -19.58 22.41 -21.76
CA GLY A 80 -20.76 21.75 -22.34
C GLY A 80 -22.05 22.09 -21.58
N LYS A 81 -23.19 21.67 -22.13
CA LYS A 81 -24.49 21.84 -21.47
C LYS A 81 -24.70 20.94 -20.26
N ASN A 82 -24.00 19.78 -20.18
CA ASN A 82 -24.05 18.83 -19.09
C ASN A 82 -22.64 18.64 -18.50
N ALA A 83 -22.53 18.58 -17.19
CA ALA A 83 -21.26 18.35 -16.50
C ALA A 83 -20.63 16.96 -16.81
N ASP A 84 -21.43 15.96 -17.13
CA ASP A 84 -20.99 14.59 -17.44
C ASP A 84 -20.35 14.44 -18.85
N ASP A 85 -20.53 15.42 -19.74
CA ASP A 85 -20.00 15.40 -21.11
C ASP A 85 -18.65 16.16 -21.25
N GLN A 86 -18.06 16.62 -20.16
CA GLN A 86 -16.83 17.41 -20.16
C GLN A 86 -15.58 16.52 -20.25
N ALA A 87 -15.21 16.11 -21.46
CA ALA A 87 -13.93 15.42 -21.66
C ALA A 87 -12.75 16.39 -21.41
N ALA A 88 -11.79 15.97 -20.60
CA ALA A 88 -10.56 16.72 -20.38
C ALA A 88 -9.77 16.86 -21.70
N LEU A 89 -9.32 18.07 -21.99
CA LEU A 89 -8.52 18.35 -23.17
C LEU A 89 -7.03 18.11 -22.89
N PRO A 90 -6.27 17.61 -23.87
CA PRO A 90 -4.82 17.49 -23.73
C PRO A 90 -4.17 18.88 -23.58
N VAL A 91 -3.39 19.06 -22.50
CA VAL A 91 -2.62 20.27 -22.22
C VAL A 91 -1.15 19.94 -22.26
N LYS A 92 -0.37 20.68 -23.06
CA LYS A 92 1.08 20.48 -23.18
C LYS A 92 1.82 21.78 -22.89
N GLN A 93 2.74 21.73 -21.93
CA GLN A 93 3.64 22.83 -21.65
C GLN A 93 4.62 23.02 -22.81
N GLN A 94 4.73 24.24 -23.32
CA GLN A 94 5.71 24.64 -24.34
C GLN A 94 6.96 25.22 -23.67
N ALA A 95 8.04 25.33 -24.43
CA ALA A 95 9.25 25.99 -23.96
C ALA A 95 8.94 27.40 -23.42
N ALA A 96 9.47 27.71 -22.23
CA ALA A 96 9.24 29.01 -21.60
C ALA A 96 9.93 30.14 -22.37
N ASP A 97 9.20 31.20 -22.68
CA ASP A 97 9.74 32.47 -23.18
C ASP A 97 10.04 33.36 -21.98
N LYS A 98 11.30 33.77 -21.82
CA LYS A 98 11.73 34.64 -20.71
C LYS A 98 11.02 35.97 -20.63
N THR A 99 10.51 36.45 -21.76
CA THR A 99 9.84 37.77 -21.89
C THR A 99 8.33 37.68 -21.78
N LYS A 100 7.72 36.65 -22.37
CA LYS A 100 6.26 36.49 -22.47
C LYS A 100 5.71 35.50 -21.41
N GLY A 101 6.53 34.62 -20.86
CA GLY A 101 6.11 33.66 -19.88
C GLY A 101 6.04 32.22 -20.40
N THR A 102 5.38 31.35 -19.64
CA THR A 102 5.22 29.93 -20.00
C THR A 102 3.89 29.72 -20.69
N THR A 103 3.91 29.06 -21.84
CA THR A 103 2.72 28.79 -22.65
C THR A 103 2.28 27.34 -22.43
N TYR A 104 1.01 27.13 -22.15
CA TYR A 104 0.34 25.86 -22.11
C TYR A 104 -0.57 25.73 -23.32
N ARG A 105 -0.26 24.78 -24.19
CA ARG A 105 -1.04 24.54 -25.42
C ARG A 105 -2.16 23.55 -25.12
N ILE A 106 -3.40 23.99 -25.29
CA ILE A 106 -4.62 23.23 -25.14
C ILE A 106 -5.07 22.77 -26.52
N GLU A 107 -5.13 21.48 -26.77
CA GLU A 107 -5.59 20.90 -28.02
C GLU A 107 -7.13 20.93 -28.08
N LEU A 108 -7.70 21.54 -29.12
CA LEU A 108 -9.15 21.61 -29.30
C LEU A 108 -9.68 20.26 -29.84
N PRO A 109 -10.88 19.84 -29.43
CA PRO A 109 -11.43 18.55 -29.89
C PRO A 109 -11.75 18.56 -31.38
N ASN A 110 -12.11 19.73 -31.92
CA ASN A 110 -12.37 19.93 -33.33
C ASN A 110 -11.68 21.23 -33.79
N GLU A 111 -11.37 21.31 -35.07
CA GLU A 111 -10.84 22.52 -35.70
C GLU A 111 -11.86 23.65 -35.64
N LEU A 112 -11.52 24.76 -35.00
CA LEU A 112 -12.34 25.97 -34.87
C LEU A 112 -12.24 26.77 -36.16
N ARG A 113 -13.26 26.71 -37.00
CA ARG A 113 -13.30 27.42 -38.31
C ARG A 113 -13.50 28.93 -38.14
N ALA A 114 -13.25 29.67 -39.19
CA ALA A 114 -13.50 31.13 -39.25
C ALA A 114 -14.94 31.47 -38.81
N GLY A 115 -15.08 32.43 -37.91
CA GLY A 115 -16.36 32.90 -37.35
C GLY A 115 -17.00 31.95 -36.32
N GLN A 116 -16.41 30.80 -36.04
CA GLN A 116 -16.91 29.89 -34.96
C GLN A 116 -16.39 30.32 -33.59
N THR A 117 -17.19 30.00 -32.56
CA THR A 117 -16.85 30.25 -31.17
C THR A 117 -16.80 28.92 -30.39
N ILE A 118 -15.93 28.86 -29.41
CA ILE A 118 -15.84 27.79 -28.44
C ILE A 118 -15.66 28.37 -27.04
N THR A 119 -16.32 27.81 -26.06
CA THR A 119 -16.10 28.20 -24.65
C THR A 119 -15.28 27.14 -23.97
N LEU A 120 -14.11 27.52 -23.48
CA LEU A 120 -13.19 26.68 -22.71
C LEU A 120 -13.31 27.05 -21.23
N GLU A 121 -13.23 26.05 -20.36
CA GLU A 121 -13.03 26.25 -18.94
C GLU A 121 -11.63 25.73 -18.59
N ILE A 122 -10.79 26.62 -18.10
CA ILE A 122 -9.39 26.38 -17.78
C ILE A 122 -9.24 26.47 -16.27
N GLU A 123 -8.79 25.40 -15.61
CA GLU A 123 -8.46 25.37 -14.20
C GLU A 123 -6.95 25.47 -14.03
N VAL A 124 -6.50 26.39 -13.20
CA VAL A 124 -5.09 26.58 -12.85
C VAL A 124 -4.94 26.61 -11.34
N VAL A 125 -4.00 25.83 -10.82
CA VAL A 125 -3.70 25.82 -9.39
C VAL A 125 -2.26 26.27 -9.19
N HIS A 126 -2.08 27.24 -8.30
CA HIS A 126 -0.79 27.81 -7.99
C HIS A 126 -0.26 27.27 -6.63
N ALA A 127 0.98 26.78 -6.64
CA ALA A 127 1.69 26.38 -5.43
C ALA A 127 2.57 27.53 -4.95
N ASN A 128 2.67 27.70 -3.63
CA ASN A 128 3.60 28.67 -3.01
C ASN A 128 3.42 30.15 -3.44
N ALA A 129 2.26 30.49 -4.01
CA ALA A 129 1.99 31.85 -4.50
C ALA A 129 1.57 32.83 -3.39
N LEU A 130 1.18 32.33 -2.23
CA LEU A 130 0.78 33.13 -1.08
C LEU A 130 2.00 33.46 -0.21
N ARG A 131 2.10 34.73 0.23
CA ARG A 131 3.16 35.19 1.10
C ARG A 131 2.60 35.65 2.42
N MET A 132 3.19 35.17 3.52
CA MET A 132 2.81 35.62 4.86
C MET A 132 3.25 37.06 5.11
N TYR A 133 2.36 37.92 5.55
CA TYR A 133 2.67 39.29 5.92
C TYR A 133 1.76 39.76 7.08
N PRO A 134 2.28 39.82 8.33
CA PRO A 134 3.67 39.59 8.75
C PRO A 134 4.16 38.15 8.60
N THR A 135 5.46 37.97 8.47
CA THR A 135 6.11 36.66 8.33
C THR A 135 6.10 35.83 9.62
N GLU A 136 5.95 36.50 10.76
CA GLU A 136 5.90 35.88 12.08
C GLU A 136 4.73 36.41 12.89
N ILE A 137 4.03 35.50 13.58
CA ILE A 137 2.86 35.81 14.44
C ILE A 137 2.95 35.06 15.77
N THR A 138 2.36 35.62 16.81
CA THR A 138 2.21 34.95 18.11
C THR A 138 1.10 33.88 18.04
N GLN A 139 1.01 33.02 19.06
CA GLN A 139 -0.07 32.03 19.15
C GLN A 139 -1.48 32.63 19.18
N ALA A 140 -1.60 33.92 19.50
CA ALA A 140 -2.86 34.64 19.65
C ALA A 140 -3.28 35.41 18.42
N GLU A 141 -2.33 35.74 17.57
CA GLU A 141 -2.57 36.56 16.37
C GLU A 141 -3.12 35.73 15.25
N LYS A 142 -3.84 36.39 14.38
CA LYS A 142 -4.41 35.81 13.17
C LYS A 142 -3.44 35.93 12.04
N GLN A 143 -3.48 34.97 11.13
CA GLN A 143 -2.60 34.93 9.98
C GLN A 143 -3.14 35.83 8.87
N LEU A 144 -2.28 36.73 8.39
CA LEU A 144 -2.55 37.56 7.22
C LEU A 144 -1.67 37.11 6.05
N VAL A 145 -2.27 37.16 4.88
CA VAL A 145 -1.68 36.64 3.64
C VAL A 145 -1.71 37.70 2.55
N LEU A 146 -0.60 37.86 1.86
CA LEU A 146 -0.45 38.71 0.69
C LEU A 146 -0.42 37.86 -0.57
N TYR A 147 -1.37 38.12 -1.47
CA TYR A 147 -1.41 37.54 -2.81
C TYR A 147 -1.22 38.62 -3.87
N LYS A 148 -0.37 38.36 -4.83
CA LYS A 148 -0.11 39.25 -5.95
C LYS A 148 -0.31 38.51 -7.28
N THR A 149 -1.05 39.08 -8.17
CA THR A 149 -1.30 38.56 -9.53
C THR A 149 -1.58 39.71 -10.52
N ASN A 150 -2.04 39.39 -11.71
CA ASN A 150 -2.48 40.38 -12.69
C ASN A 150 -3.99 40.59 -12.57
N THR A 151 -4.43 41.82 -12.61
CA THR A 151 -5.87 42.18 -12.67
C THR A 151 -6.51 41.65 -13.94
N TYR A 152 -5.79 41.76 -15.05
CA TYR A 152 -6.26 41.30 -16.36
C TYR A 152 -5.88 39.83 -16.60
N TYR A 153 -6.72 39.17 -17.38
CA TYR A 153 -6.39 37.86 -17.91
C TYR A 153 -5.18 37.96 -18.85
N TYR A 154 -4.05 37.44 -18.43
CA TYR A 154 -2.84 37.52 -19.22
C TYR A 154 -2.89 36.54 -20.39
N SER A 155 -3.08 37.07 -21.59
CA SER A 155 -3.28 36.27 -22.79
C SER A 155 -2.49 36.83 -23.96
N ARG A 156 -2.09 35.96 -24.88
CA ARG A 156 -1.55 36.36 -26.18
C ARG A 156 -2.61 36.94 -27.13
N TYR A 157 -3.90 36.71 -26.81
CA TYR A 157 -5.04 37.17 -27.58
C TYR A 157 -5.66 38.40 -26.93
N ALA A 158 -6.18 39.33 -27.75
CA ALA A 158 -6.95 40.45 -27.25
C ALA A 158 -8.25 39.94 -26.60
N THR A 159 -8.71 40.63 -25.55
CA THR A 159 -9.94 40.28 -24.81
C THR A 159 -10.95 41.39 -24.93
N THR A 160 -12.15 41.08 -25.44
CA THR A 160 -13.20 42.06 -25.61
C THR A 160 -13.82 42.46 -24.27
N THR A 161 -14.22 41.48 -23.45
CA THR A 161 -14.83 41.73 -22.14
C THR A 161 -14.25 40.77 -21.11
N GLN A 162 -13.97 41.30 -19.92
CA GLN A 162 -13.47 40.48 -18.80
C GLN A 162 -14.10 40.89 -17.48
N LYS A 163 -14.43 39.88 -16.67
CA LYS A 163 -14.83 40.02 -15.26
C LYS A 163 -14.02 39.06 -14.40
N THR A 164 -13.49 39.56 -13.29
CA THR A 164 -12.78 38.73 -12.31
C THR A 164 -13.49 38.77 -10.97
N VAL A 165 -13.78 37.61 -10.39
CA VAL A 165 -14.37 37.45 -9.05
C VAL A 165 -13.35 36.77 -8.16
N VAL A 166 -13.01 37.40 -7.04
CA VAL A 166 -12.10 36.87 -6.04
C VAL A 166 -12.92 36.41 -4.83
N THR A 167 -12.75 35.18 -4.41
CA THR A 167 -13.37 34.63 -3.19
C THR A 167 -12.32 34.51 -2.09
N LEU A 168 -12.62 35.06 -0.93
CA LEU A 168 -11.75 35.09 0.25
C LEU A 168 -12.31 34.19 1.37
N PRO A 169 -11.47 33.64 2.26
CA PRO A 169 -11.94 32.80 3.37
C PRO A 169 -12.75 33.59 4.43
N THR A 170 -12.52 34.89 4.54
CA THR A 170 -13.18 35.76 5.51
C THR A 170 -13.52 37.11 4.86
N ASP A 171 -14.40 37.89 5.50
CA ASP A 171 -14.73 39.25 5.12
C ASP A 171 -13.62 40.27 5.48
N ARG A 172 -12.63 39.85 6.29
CA ARG A 172 -11.55 40.70 6.77
C ARG A 172 -10.45 40.82 5.73
N THR A 173 -10.38 41.98 5.12
CA THR A 173 -9.36 42.36 4.13
C THR A 173 -8.66 43.60 4.63
N GLU A 174 -7.35 43.54 4.84
CA GLU A 174 -6.53 44.67 5.26
C GLU A 174 -6.37 45.68 4.14
N SER A 175 -6.10 45.19 2.93
CA SER A 175 -6.02 46.03 1.73
C SER A 175 -6.25 45.25 0.46
N TYR A 176 -6.75 45.92 -0.59
CA TYR A 176 -6.87 45.37 -1.92
C TYR A 176 -6.66 46.49 -2.96
N SER A 177 -6.25 46.11 -4.16
CA SER A 177 -6.08 47.08 -5.28
C SER A 177 -7.43 47.70 -5.67
N PRO A 178 -7.63 49.04 -5.52
CA PRO A 178 -8.89 49.72 -5.86
C PRO A 178 -8.98 50.09 -7.32
N THR A 179 -7.94 49.85 -8.10
CA THR A 179 -7.82 50.20 -9.54
C THR A 179 -7.35 49.02 -10.35
N PRO A 180 -7.75 48.91 -11.62
CA PRO A 180 -8.66 49.80 -12.38
C PRO A 180 -10.12 49.67 -11.89
N LYS A 181 -10.91 50.70 -12.07
CA LYS A 181 -12.36 50.66 -11.78
C LYS A 181 -13.13 50.06 -12.95
N PRO A 182 -14.31 49.40 -12.73
CA PRO A 182 -14.99 49.27 -11.46
C PRO A 182 -14.44 48.14 -10.58
N VAL A 183 -14.46 48.34 -9.24
CA VAL A 183 -14.14 47.32 -8.22
C VAL A 183 -15.24 47.39 -7.16
N VAL A 184 -15.84 46.24 -6.84
CA VAL A 184 -16.90 46.10 -5.84
C VAL A 184 -16.53 45.02 -4.85
N LYS A 185 -16.47 45.36 -3.55
CA LYS A 185 -16.30 44.38 -2.44
C LYS A 185 -17.67 44.10 -1.82
N SER A 186 -18.01 42.85 -1.71
CA SER A 186 -19.22 42.36 -1.03
C SER A 186 -18.86 41.18 -0.17
N GLU A 187 -18.90 41.36 1.16
CA GLU A 187 -18.54 40.33 2.15
C GLU A 187 -17.19 39.65 1.85
N GLN A 188 -17.23 38.36 1.52
CA GLN A 188 -16.06 37.53 1.20
C GLN A 188 -15.65 37.60 -0.28
N THR A 189 -16.31 38.40 -1.12
CA THR A 189 -16.04 38.49 -2.54
C THR A 189 -15.60 39.88 -2.96
N ILE A 190 -14.62 39.95 -3.89
CA ILE A 190 -14.20 41.18 -4.55
C ILE A 190 -14.35 40.98 -6.04
N THR A 191 -15.17 41.80 -6.66
CA THR A 191 -15.42 41.77 -8.12
C THR A 191 -14.68 42.89 -8.81
N TYR A 192 -13.87 42.54 -9.80
CA TYR A 192 -13.11 43.42 -10.68
C TYR A 192 -13.74 43.40 -12.07
N GLY A 193 -14.09 44.55 -12.58
CA GLY A 193 -14.72 44.71 -13.91
C GLY A 193 -16.25 44.82 -13.85
N PRO A 194 -16.94 44.76 -15.04
CA PRO A 194 -16.37 44.35 -16.32
C PRO A 194 -15.38 45.37 -16.90
N TYR A 195 -14.33 44.84 -17.53
CA TYR A 195 -13.33 45.61 -18.31
C TYR A 195 -13.49 45.30 -19.79
N GLU A 196 -13.28 46.28 -20.65
CA GLU A 196 -13.46 46.15 -22.09
C GLU A 196 -12.18 46.46 -22.86
N ASN A 197 -12.04 45.85 -24.03
CA ASN A 197 -10.98 46.14 -25.01
C ASN A 197 -9.55 46.02 -24.45
N ILE A 198 -9.26 44.89 -23.80
CA ILE A 198 -7.96 44.61 -23.20
C ILE A 198 -7.01 44.09 -24.28
N ALA A 199 -5.88 44.77 -24.46
CA ALA A 199 -4.86 44.36 -25.42
C ALA A 199 -4.14 43.08 -24.97
N ALA A 200 -3.59 42.34 -25.92
CA ALA A 200 -2.75 41.18 -25.61
C ALA A 200 -1.57 41.55 -24.69
N PHE A 201 -1.23 40.63 -23.74
CA PHE A 201 -0.14 40.80 -22.79
C PHE A 201 -0.22 42.04 -21.87
N THR A 202 -1.44 42.57 -21.64
CA THR A 202 -1.64 43.68 -20.71
C THR A 202 -1.35 43.27 -19.29
N ARG A 203 -0.62 44.10 -18.55
CA ARG A 203 -0.24 43.90 -17.14
C ARG A 203 -0.77 45.01 -16.26
N ASN A 204 -1.36 44.64 -15.15
CA ASN A 204 -1.74 45.54 -14.06
C ASN A 204 -1.71 44.75 -12.75
N GLU A 205 -0.84 45.13 -11.82
CA GLU A 205 -0.66 44.40 -10.56
C GLU A 205 -1.92 44.46 -9.70
N LEU A 206 -2.45 43.27 -9.36
CA LEU A 206 -3.49 43.07 -8.38
C LEU A 206 -2.82 42.57 -7.08
N SER A 207 -3.00 43.31 -5.99
CA SER A 207 -2.50 42.96 -4.65
C SER A 207 -3.65 42.84 -3.68
N LEU A 208 -3.70 41.73 -2.93
CA LEU A 208 -4.72 41.42 -1.94
C LEU A 208 -4.04 41.04 -0.65
N HIS A 209 -4.37 41.75 0.45
CA HIS A 209 -3.88 41.47 1.80
C HIS A 209 -5.08 41.18 2.69
N TYR A 210 -5.21 39.93 3.16
CA TYR A 210 -6.42 39.44 3.80
C TYR A 210 -6.10 38.41 4.88
N GLU A 211 -7.06 38.17 5.79
CA GLU A 211 -6.97 37.16 6.84
C GLU A 211 -7.25 35.76 6.27
N ASN A 212 -6.33 34.83 6.51
CA ASN A 212 -6.51 33.42 6.18
C ASN A 212 -5.90 32.53 7.28
N ASN A 213 -6.74 31.90 8.06
CA ASN A 213 -6.34 31.01 9.17
C ASN A 213 -6.49 29.53 8.81
N ASN A 214 -6.77 29.18 7.57
CA ASN A 214 -6.85 27.79 7.13
C ASN A 214 -5.50 27.09 7.27
N PRO A 215 -5.47 25.76 7.38
CA PRO A 215 -4.23 25.00 7.45
C PRO A 215 -3.36 25.19 6.18
N PHE A 216 -2.11 25.63 6.36
CA PHE A 216 -1.13 25.74 5.28
C PHE A 216 -0.15 24.58 5.33
N LEU A 217 -0.66 23.34 5.24
CA LEU A 217 0.17 22.16 5.22
C LEU A 217 0.82 21.97 3.85
N THR A 218 2.10 21.63 3.87
CA THR A 218 2.86 21.32 2.66
C THR A 218 3.74 20.12 2.94
N VAL A 219 3.72 19.13 2.05
CA VAL A 219 4.66 18.02 2.08
C VAL A 219 5.89 18.40 1.28
N SER A 220 7.02 18.57 1.94
CA SER A 220 8.28 18.89 1.28
C SER A 220 8.85 17.71 0.49
N ASN A 221 8.66 16.49 1.01
CA ASN A 221 9.13 15.29 0.36
C ASN A 221 8.21 14.10 0.70
N LEU A 222 7.75 13.41 -0.32
CA LEU A 222 7.01 12.15 -0.21
C LEU A 222 7.77 11.07 -0.96
N LYS A 223 8.14 10.00 -0.25
CA LYS A 223 8.68 8.79 -0.84
C LYS A 223 7.67 7.67 -0.66
N ARG A 224 7.13 7.18 -1.76
CA ARG A 224 6.15 6.10 -1.78
C ARG A 224 6.79 4.83 -2.34
N TRP A 225 6.69 3.77 -1.58
CA TRP A 225 7.13 2.43 -1.94
C TRP A 225 5.91 1.56 -2.20
N ILE A 226 5.85 0.93 -3.35
CA ILE A 226 4.79 -0.02 -3.72
C ILE A 226 5.48 -1.35 -4.00
N GLU A 227 5.36 -2.30 -3.09
CA GLU A 227 5.95 -3.62 -3.24
C GLU A 227 4.89 -4.62 -3.67
N VAL A 228 5.06 -5.18 -4.86
CA VAL A 228 4.11 -6.10 -5.49
C VAL A 228 4.52 -7.53 -5.20
N SER A 229 3.64 -8.28 -4.54
CA SER A 229 3.81 -9.71 -4.32
C SER A 229 2.76 -10.51 -5.08
N HIS A 230 3.20 -11.53 -5.81
CA HIS A 230 2.31 -12.50 -6.47
C HIS A 230 1.69 -13.51 -5.48
N TRP A 231 2.08 -13.47 -4.22
CA TRP A 231 1.47 -14.26 -3.14
C TRP A 231 0.16 -13.68 -2.59
N GLY A 232 -0.35 -12.62 -3.20
CA GLY A 232 -1.68 -12.09 -2.91
C GLY A 232 -1.69 -10.75 -2.18
N ASN A 233 -0.54 -10.11 -1.93
CA ASN A 233 -0.43 -8.84 -1.24
C ASN A 233 0.31 -7.79 -2.08
N ILE A 234 -0.09 -6.53 -1.96
CA ILE A 234 0.68 -5.37 -2.37
C ILE A 234 0.85 -4.50 -1.12
N ALA A 235 2.10 -4.29 -0.71
CA ALA A 235 2.42 -3.42 0.41
C ALA A 235 2.73 -2.02 -0.09
N VAL A 236 2.16 -1.01 0.57
CA VAL A 236 2.42 0.39 0.29
C VAL A 236 2.94 1.04 1.56
N GLU A 237 4.10 1.69 1.45
CA GLU A 237 4.68 2.48 2.53
C GLU A 237 5.01 3.87 2.02
N GLU A 238 4.57 4.89 2.75
CA GLU A 238 4.82 6.29 2.47
C GLU A 238 5.63 6.93 3.57
N THR A 239 6.78 7.48 3.21
CA THR A 239 7.60 8.31 4.08
C THR A 239 7.32 9.77 3.76
N ILE A 240 6.82 10.52 4.72
CA ILE A 240 6.25 11.84 4.53
C ILE A 240 6.94 12.86 5.42
N ASP A 241 7.55 13.87 4.81
CA ASP A 241 8.07 15.07 5.46
C ASP A 241 7.07 16.20 5.27
N ILE A 242 6.36 16.60 6.31
CA ILE A 242 5.32 17.62 6.25
C ILE A 242 5.66 18.80 7.15
N TYR A 243 5.35 20.01 6.69
CA TYR A 243 5.53 21.22 7.47
C TYR A 243 4.35 22.19 7.26
N HIS A 244 4.18 23.10 8.20
CA HIS A 244 3.20 24.19 8.07
C HIS A 244 3.86 25.39 7.43
N SER A 245 3.46 25.74 6.19
CA SER A 245 4.06 26.82 5.40
C SER A 245 3.49 28.24 5.72
N GLY A 246 2.60 28.33 6.73
CA GLY A 246 2.05 29.59 7.20
C GLY A 246 3.05 30.49 7.94
N ALA A 247 2.55 31.60 8.51
CA ALA A 247 3.35 32.55 9.28
C ALA A 247 4.04 31.86 10.45
N LYS A 248 5.35 32.07 10.59
CA LYS A 248 6.17 31.41 11.63
C LYS A 248 5.73 31.81 13.03
N LEU A 249 5.83 30.88 13.98
CA LEU A 249 5.53 31.18 15.37
C LEU A 249 6.58 32.14 15.95
N LYS A 250 6.12 33.31 16.40
CA LYS A 250 6.95 34.32 17.07
C LYS A 250 7.06 33.98 18.56
N GLY A 251 8.30 33.83 19.03
CA GLY A 251 8.56 33.53 20.44
C GLY A 251 8.46 32.06 20.80
N SER A 252 8.48 31.76 22.09
CA SER A 252 8.41 30.40 22.63
C SER A 252 6.98 29.87 22.65
N PHE A 253 6.82 28.57 22.41
CA PHE A 253 5.52 27.91 22.53
C PHE A 253 5.04 27.87 23.98
N SER A 254 3.83 28.38 24.24
CA SER A 254 3.14 28.30 25.52
C SER A 254 2.08 27.21 25.50
N ARG A 255 2.33 26.10 26.22
CA ARG A 255 1.37 25.00 26.37
C ARG A 255 0.07 25.45 27.07
N LEU A 256 0.19 26.37 28.03
CA LEU A 256 -0.95 26.89 28.77
C LEU A 256 -1.90 27.68 27.87
N ASP A 257 -1.33 28.55 27.00
CA ASP A 257 -2.13 29.32 26.04
C ASP A 257 -2.79 28.43 25.01
N PHE A 258 -2.06 27.40 24.55
CA PHE A 258 -2.62 26.39 23.64
C PHE A 258 -3.79 25.61 24.25
N GLN A 259 -3.72 25.25 25.54
CA GLN A 259 -4.79 24.53 26.23
C GLN A 259 -5.98 25.41 26.55
N ARG A 260 -5.76 26.70 26.91
CA ARG A 260 -6.81 27.64 27.24
C ARG A 260 -7.60 28.11 26.01
N ARG A 261 -6.95 28.22 24.86
CA ARG A 261 -7.56 28.65 23.61
C ARG A 261 -7.94 27.41 22.78
N GLN A 262 -9.20 27.03 22.85
CA GLN A 262 -9.73 25.97 22.03
C GLN A 262 -9.61 26.28 20.52
N ASP A 263 -9.61 27.56 20.15
CA ASP A 263 -9.47 28.10 18.81
C ASP A 263 -8.06 28.65 18.59
N SER A 264 -7.06 27.76 18.56
CA SER A 264 -5.73 28.12 18.07
C SER A 264 -5.79 28.22 16.54
N TYR A 265 -6.07 29.41 16.04
CA TYR A 265 -6.32 29.68 14.60
C TYR A 265 -5.17 29.29 13.67
N SER A 266 -3.95 29.26 14.18
CA SER A 266 -2.74 29.08 13.35
C SER A 266 -2.04 27.73 13.53
N ALA A 267 -2.65 26.76 14.22
CA ALA A 267 -2.03 25.46 14.48
C ALA A 267 -2.85 24.30 13.94
N VAL A 268 -2.22 23.42 13.22
CA VAL A 268 -2.84 22.17 12.72
C VAL A 268 -2.71 21.10 13.78
N LYS A 269 -3.84 20.62 14.30
CA LYS A 269 -3.91 19.59 15.35
C LYS A 269 -4.06 18.21 14.76
N THR A 270 -4.88 18.08 13.70
CA THR A 270 -5.19 16.84 12.99
C THR A 270 -5.43 17.13 11.53
N PHE A 271 -5.22 16.14 10.69
CA PHE A 271 -5.64 16.15 9.28
C PHE A 271 -6.06 14.75 8.87
N LYS A 272 -6.79 14.64 7.78
CA LYS A 272 -7.39 13.39 7.32
C LYS A 272 -6.70 12.91 6.06
N THR A 273 -6.33 11.65 6.07
CA THR A 273 -5.77 10.92 4.94
C THR A 273 -6.79 9.91 4.45
N SER A 274 -6.98 9.79 3.14
CA SER A 274 -7.88 8.81 2.53
C SER A 274 -7.09 7.76 1.78
N LEU A 275 -7.25 6.50 2.20
CA LEU A 275 -6.62 5.33 1.62
C LEU A 275 -7.63 4.54 0.78
N PRO A 276 -7.19 3.64 -0.11
CA PRO A 276 -8.09 2.74 -0.84
C PRO A 276 -9.01 1.95 0.09
N ALA A 277 -10.24 1.67 -0.34
CA ALA A 277 -11.24 0.94 0.46
C ALA A 277 -10.77 -0.44 0.93
N SER A 278 -9.87 -1.06 0.19
CA SER A 278 -9.28 -2.37 0.52
C SER A 278 -8.03 -2.31 1.40
N ALA A 279 -7.64 -1.13 1.88
CA ALA A 279 -6.47 -0.96 2.75
C ALA A 279 -6.66 -1.69 4.08
N ARG A 280 -5.66 -2.49 4.47
CA ARG A 280 -5.61 -3.28 5.71
C ARG A 280 -4.25 -3.14 6.36
N ASP A 281 -4.16 -3.57 7.63
CA ASP A 281 -2.91 -3.56 8.41
C ASP A 281 -2.26 -2.18 8.42
N ILE A 282 -3.08 -1.13 8.54
CA ILE A 282 -2.64 0.26 8.51
C ILE A 282 -1.78 0.54 9.74
N TYR A 283 -0.60 1.10 9.54
CA TYR A 283 0.26 1.57 10.61
C TYR A 283 0.75 2.98 10.36
N TYR A 284 0.85 3.73 11.44
CA TYR A 284 1.37 5.08 11.50
C TYR A 284 2.49 5.15 12.53
N ARG A 285 3.66 5.57 12.12
CA ARG A 285 4.83 5.70 12.99
C ARG A 285 5.60 6.98 12.68
N ASP A 286 6.18 7.55 13.70
CA ASP A 286 7.13 8.67 13.60
C ASP A 286 8.54 8.22 14.03
N GLU A 287 9.48 9.17 14.17
CA GLU A 287 10.85 8.88 14.58
C GLU A 287 10.96 8.25 15.99
N ILE A 288 9.96 8.49 16.86
CA ILE A 288 9.93 7.96 18.23
C ILE A 288 9.38 6.53 18.25
N GLY A 289 8.51 6.18 17.33
CA GLY A 289 7.89 4.86 17.22
C GLY A 289 6.42 4.90 16.78
N ASN A 290 5.72 3.79 16.98
CA ASN A 290 4.33 3.68 16.56
C ASN A 290 3.43 4.69 17.26
N VAL A 291 2.53 5.29 16.50
CA VAL A 291 1.50 6.19 16.98
C VAL A 291 0.16 5.47 16.88
N SER A 292 -0.71 5.62 17.90
CA SER A 292 -2.04 5.01 17.87
C SER A 292 -2.86 5.50 16.68
N THR A 293 -3.39 4.56 15.89
CA THR A 293 -4.29 4.82 14.75
C THR A 293 -5.75 4.56 15.15
N SER A 294 -6.15 4.91 16.37
CA SER A 294 -7.51 4.68 16.89
C SER A 294 -8.62 5.42 16.12
N HIS A 295 -8.26 6.31 15.21
CA HIS A 295 -9.17 7.12 14.41
C HIS A 295 -9.22 6.64 12.94
N VAL A 296 -9.20 5.34 12.72
CA VAL A 296 -9.44 4.75 11.39
C VAL A 296 -10.93 4.51 11.22
N ARG A 297 -11.49 4.99 10.11
CA ARG A 297 -12.90 4.78 9.74
C ARG A 297 -12.95 4.10 8.37
N GLU A 298 -13.48 2.90 8.35
CA GLU A 298 -13.76 2.19 7.11
C GLU A 298 -15.09 2.70 6.52
N MET A 299 -15.03 3.22 5.31
CA MET A 299 -16.19 3.64 4.52
C MET A 299 -16.39 2.67 3.36
N GLN A 300 -17.45 2.83 2.60
CA GLN A 300 -17.77 1.94 1.49
C GLN A 300 -16.76 2.05 0.33
N ASP A 301 -16.23 3.25 0.08
CA ASP A 301 -15.38 3.62 -1.06
C ASP A 301 -13.94 3.98 -0.68
N GLN A 302 -13.66 4.18 0.59
CA GLN A 302 -12.34 4.55 1.11
C GLN A 302 -12.16 4.21 2.58
N VAL A 303 -10.91 4.22 3.04
CA VAL A 303 -10.58 4.18 4.47
C VAL A 303 -10.05 5.54 4.88
N GLU A 304 -10.77 6.25 5.75
CA GLU A 304 -10.35 7.52 6.31
C GLU A 304 -9.47 7.28 7.54
N VAL A 305 -8.27 7.88 7.53
CA VAL A 305 -7.33 7.84 8.66
C VAL A 305 -7.12 9.25 9.18
N GLU A 306 -7.52 9.51 10.42
CA GLU A 306 -7.23 10.78 11.08
C GLU A 306 -5.80 10.74 11.64
N ILE A 307 -4.90 11.51 11.04
CA ILE A 307 -3.51 11.65 11.47
C ILE A 307 -3.43 12.74 12.52
N ARG A 308 -2.90 12.37 13.69
CA ARG A 308 -2.69 13.29 14.81
C ARG A 308 -1.21 13.33 15.18
N PRO A 309 -0.48 14.36 14.74
CA PRO A 309 0.91 14.55 15.14
C PRO A 309 1.07 14.63 16.65
N ARG A 310 2.22 14.29 17.20
CA ARG A 310 2.49 14.36 18.67
C ARG A 310 2.42 15.76 19.23
N PHE A 311 2.57 16.75 18.37
CA PHE A 311 2.46 18.18 18.73
C PHE A 311 1.72 18.93 17.62
N PRO A 312 1.00 20.01 17.98
CA PRO A 312 0.34 20.84 16.98
C PRO A 312 1.38 21.50 16.07
N LEU A 313 1.12 21.52 14.76
CA LEU A 313 2.02 22.14 13.79
C LEU A 313 1.68 23.63 13.66
N TYR A 314 2.54 24.48 14.20
CA TYR A 314 2.51 25.92 13.98
C TYR A 314 3.33 26.28 12.72
N GLY A 315 3.15 27.48 12.19
CA GLY A 315 3.90 27.96 11.05
C GLY A 315 5.41 27.80 11.21
N GLY A 316 6.06 27.21 10.23
CA GLY A 316 7.47 26.83 10.23
C GLY A 316 7.80 25.52 10.95
N TRP A 317 6.85 24.91 11.67
CA TRP A 317 7.06 23.61 12.31
C TRP A 317 6.88 22.47 11.30
N LYS A 318 7.68 21.42 11.50
CA LYS A 318 7.70 20.25 10.62
C LYS A 318 7.62 18.96 11.42
N THR A 319 7.10 17.93 10.81
CA THR A 319 7.11 16.57 11.34
C THR A 319 7.41 15.58 10.24
N HIS A 320 7.95 14.44 10.64
CA HIS A 320 8.23 13.30 9.78
C HIS A 320 7.42 12.12 10.25
N TYR A 321 6.82 11.38 9.33
CA TYR A 321 6.12 10.15 9.66
C TYR A 321 6.10 9.16 8.50
N ILE A 322 5.82 7.92 8.84
CA ILE A 322 5.64 6.82 7.92
C ILE A 322 4.23 6.30 8.07
N LEU A 323 3.53 6.19 6.97
CA LEU A 323 2.22 5.59 6.86
C LEU A 323 2.33 4.37 5.94
N GLY A 324 1.90 3.21 6.40
CA GLY A 324 1.90 2.02 5.57
C GLY A 324 0.60 1.25 5.67
N TYR A 325 0.29 0.50 4.62
CA TYR A 325 -0.89 -0.34 4.52
C TYR A 325 -0.70 -1.44 3.49
N ASN A 326 -1.54 -2.45 3.55
CA ASN A 326 -1.60 -3.56 2.60
C ASN A 326 -2.90 -3.52 1.80
N VAL A 327 -2.82 -3.93 0.53
CA VAL A 327 -4.01 -4.16 -0.30
C VAL A 327 -3.93 -5.53 -0.98
N PRO A 328 -5.06 -6.21 -1.19
CA PRO A 328 -5.07 -7.50 -1.87
C PRO A 328 -4.72 -7.35 -3.35
N SER A 329 -3.78 -8.15 -3.83
CA SER A 329 -3.27 -8.05 -5.21
C SER A 329 -4.35 -8.26 -6.27
N TYR A 330 -5.36 -9.10 -6.03
CA TYR A 330 -6.42 -9.43 -7.00
C TYR A 330 -7.27 -8.22 -7.44
N GLN A 331 -7.24 -7.11 -6.72
CA GLN A 331 -7.97 -5.89 -7.09
C GLN A 331 -7.15 -4.97 -8.00
N TYR A 332 -5.83 -5.08 -8.00
CA TYR A 332 -4.92 -4.13 -8.66
C TYR A 332 -4.02 -4.81 -9.68
N LEU A 333 -3.82 -6.12 -9.56
CA LEU A 333 -2.92 -6.89 -10.41
C LEU A 333 -3.74 -7.84 -11.30
N TYR A 334 -3.81 -7.52 -12.57
CA TYR A 334 -4.51 -8.32 -13.59
C TYR A 334 -3.50 -9.19 -14.33
N ASN A 335 -3.93 -10.37 -14.80
CA ASN A 335 -3.06 -11.24 -15.58
C ASN A 335 -3.76 -11.94 -16.73
N LYS A 336 -2.99 -12.18 -17.80
CA LYS A 336 -3.36 -13.04 -18.93
C LYS A 336 -2.18 -13.96 -19.24
N GLY A 337 -2.24 -15.19 -18.74
CA GLY A 337 -1.12 -16.13 -18.83
C GLY A 337 0.07 -15.65 -18.00
N ASN A 338 1.21 -15.33 -18.66
CA ASN A 338 2.43 -14.81 -18.04
C ASN A 338 2.55 -13.27 -18.13
N GLN A 339 1.60 -12.61 -18.77
CA GLN A 339 1.54 -11.15 -18.83
C GLN A 339 0.74 -10.63 -17.65
N TYR A 340 1.28 -9.64 -16.96
CA TYR A 340 0.69 -8.99 -15.79
C TYR A 340 0.56 -7.50 -16.02
N VAL A 341 -0.49 -6.92 -15.50
CA VAL A 341 -0.76 -5.47 -15.51
C VAL A 341 -1.08 -5.04 -14.09
N LEU A 342 -0.25 -4.19 -13.53
CA LEU A 342 -0.51 -3.50 -12.27
C LEU A 342 -1.18 -2.16 -12.60
N LYS A 343 -2.37 -1.92 -12.02
CA LYS A 343 -3.09 -0.65 -12.14
C LYS A 343 -3.42 -0.12 -10.75
N MET A 344 -2.82 1.01 -10.39
CA MET A 344 -2.96 1.64 -9.07
C MET A 344 -2.84 3.16 -9.17
N ARG A 345 -3.31 3.87 -8.16
CA ARG A 345 -3.06 5.31 -8.01
C ARG A 345 -1.58 5.58 -7.78
N LEU A 346 -1.04 6.60 -8.47
CA LEU A 346 0.36 6.97 -8.31
C LEU A 346 0.63 7.57 -6.93
N ILE A 347 -0.30 8.38 -6.42
CA ILE A 347 -0.32 8.94 -5.06
C ILE A 347 -1.71 8.76 -4.46
N ASP A 348 -1.79 8.76 -3.13
CA ASP A 348 -3.06 8.79 -2.40
C ASP A 348 -3.39 10.22 -1.94
N HIS A 349 -4.56 10.39 -1.36
CA HIS A 349 -4.97 11.62 -0.73
C HIS A 349 -4.33 11.71 0.68
N VAL A 350 -3.34 12.60 0.82
CA VAL A 350 -2.58 12.77 2.07
C VAL A 350 -3.31 13.71 3.05
N TYR A 351 -3.88 14.80 2.56
CA TYR A 351 -4.73 15.75 3.31
C TYR A 351 -5.51 16.64 2.33
N ASP A 352 -6.54 17.33 2.82
CA ASP A 352 -7.37 18.23 2.00
C ASP A 352 -6.55 19.40 1.46
N ASP A 353 -6.74 19.75 0.18
CA ASP A 353 -5.94 20.75 -0.55
C ASP A 353 -4.44 20.46 -0.52
N GLN A 354 -4.06 19.19 -0.72
CA GLN A 354 -2.66 18.76 -0.63
C GLN A 354 -1.73 19.45 -1.64
N LEU A 355 -0.54 19.79 -1.14
CA LEU A 355 0.61 20.18 -1.94
C LEU A 355 1.80 19.29 -1.58
N LEU A 356 2.28 18.53 -2.57
CA LEU A 356 3.45 17.66 -2.45
C LEU A 356 4.56 18.24 -3.32
N GLU A 357 5.54 18.92 -2.72
CA GLU A 357 6.60 19.65 -3.46
C GLU A 357 7.50 18.70 -4.25
N GLN A 358 7.93 17.61 -3.61
CA GLN A 358 8.74 16.57 -4.24
C GLN A 358 8.15 15.21 -3.96
N VAL A 359 7.82 14.47 -4.99
CA VAL A 359 7.31 13.10 -4.91
C VAL A 359 8.25 12.16 -5.63
N THR A 360 8.56 11.04 -4.98
CA THR A 360 9.30 9.93 -5.56
C THR A 360 8.54 8.64 -5.28
N VAL A 361 8.09 7.98 -6.33
CA VAL A 361 7.39 6.69 -6.25
C VAL A 361 8.32 5.60 -6.73
N LYS A 362 8.53 4.58 -5.91
CA LYS A 362 9.31 3.39 -6.21
C LYS A 362 8.40 2.18 -6.25
N ILE A 363 8.30 1.55 -7.41
CA ILE A 363 7.45 0.39 -7.63
C ILE A 363 8.35 -0.83 -7.77
N ILE A 364 8.33 -1.67 -6.75
CA ILE A 364 9.15 -2.88 -6.64
C ILE A 364 8.32 -4.04 -7.21
N LEU A 365 8.78 -4.58 -8.33
CA LEU A 365 8.16 -5.75 -8.96
C LEU A 365 8.82 -7.04 -8.44
N PRO A 366 8.13 -8.19 -8.56
CA PRO A 366 8.71 -9.48 -8.17
C PRO A 366 10.03 -9.77 -8.87
N GLU A 367 10.92 -10.48 -8.21
CA GLU A 367 12.17 -10.95 -8.82
C GLU A 367 11.88 -11.74 -10.11
N HIS A 368 12.69 -11.59 -11.12
CA HIS A 368 12.49 -12.16 -12.47
C HIS A 368 11.37 -11.52 -13.33
N ALA A 369 10.77 -10.42 -12.93
CA ALA A 369 9.91 -9.64 -13.82
C ALA A 369 10.71 -9.08 -15.00
N ARG A 370 10.16 -9.22 -16.24
CA ARG A 370 10.82 -8.85 -17.50
C ARG A 370 9.88 -8.02 -18.36
N ASN A 371 10.42 -7.37 -19.39
CA ASN A 371 9.66 -6.57 -20.36
C ASN A 371 8.75 -5.55 -19.65
N ILE A 372 9.37 -4.71 -18.80
CA ILE A 372 8.66 -3.77 -17.95
C ILE A 372 8.37 -2.50 -18.75
N GLU A 373 7.08 -2.23 -18.97
CA GLU A 373 6.57 -1.04 -19.64
C GLU A 373 5.72 -0.22 -18.67
N PHE A 374 6.08 1.04 -18.49
CA PHE A 374 5.36 1.98 -17.63
C PHE A 374 4.50 2.92 -18.46
N TYR A 375 3.20 2.93 -18.19
CA TYR A 375 2.22 3.85 -18.77
C TYR A 375 1.87 4.90 -17.71
N ALA A 376 2.29 6.14 -18.01
CA ALA A 376 2.08 7.26 -17.10
C ALA A 376 0.59 7.65 -17.00
N PRO A 377 0.19 8.24 -15.85
CA PRO A 377 -1.08 8.94 -15.75
C PRO A 377 -1.18 10.06 -16.81
N PRO A 378 -2.37 10.68 -17.05
CA PRO A 378 -2.56 11.69 -18.08
C PRO A 378 -1.90 13.03 -17.75
N TYR A 379 -0.73 13.01 -17.16
CA TYR A 379 0.12 14.18 -16.90
C TYR A 379 1.60 13.80 -16.97
N ASP A 380 2.45 14.80 -17.14
CA ASP A 380 3.88 14.60 -17.32
C ASP A 380 4.57 14.15 -16.02
N VAL A 381 5.33 13.06 -16.09
CA VAL A 381 6.14 12.51 -14.99
C VAL A 381 7.54 12.18 -15.48
N GLN A 382 8.52 12.34 -14.63
CA GLN A 382 9.90 12.00 -14.92
C GLN A 382 10.18 10.55 -14.48
N ARG A 383 10.43 9.65 -15.44
CA ARG A 383 10.98 8.32 -15.13
C ARG A 383 12.49 8.47 -14.88
N LEU A 384 12.92 8.07 -13.69
CA LEU A 384 14.34 7.98 -13.33
C LEU A 384 14.92 6.63 -13.77
N PRO A 385 16.26 6.46 -13.76
CA PRO A 385 16.87 5.17 -14.04
C PRO A 385 16.34 4.09 -13.10
N ASP A 386 16.08 2.90 -13.65
CA ASP A 386 15.58 1.76 -12.89
C ASP A 386 16.64 1.29 -11.88
N GLU A 387 16.19 0.98 -10.67
CA GLU A 387 17.00 0.48 -9.56
C GLU A 387 16.78 -1.02 -9.36
N LYS A 388 17.58 -1.64 -8.48
CA LYS A 388 17.33 -2.98 -7.96
C LYS A 388 17.19 -2.95 -6.46
N HIS A 389 16.18 -3.64 -5.97
CA HIS A 389 15.95 -3.85 -4.54
C HIS A 389 16.27 -5.31 -4.19
N TYR A 390 16.91 -5.53 -3.05
CA TYR A 390 17.30 -6.86 -2.58
C TYR A 390 16.69 -7.13 -1.23
N THR A 391 16.02 -8.26 -1.08
CA THR A 391 15.53 -8.80 0.18
C THR A 391 16.28 -10.07 0.55
N TYR A 392 15.92 -10.73 1.67
CA TYR A 392 16.70 -11.83 2.26
C TYR A 392 17.00 -13.00 1.32
N LEU A 393 16.09 -13.38 0.45
CA LEU A 393 16.20 -14.55 -0.43
C LEU A 393 16.34 -14.19 -1.90
N ASP A 394 16.46 -12.91 -2.22
CA ASP A 394 16.65 -12.48 -3.60
C ASP A 394 18.05 -12.83 -4.11
N THR A 395 18.14 -13.35 -5.32
CA THR A 395 19.39 -13.74 -5.96
C THR A 395 19.84 -12.75 -7.03
N VAL A 396 18.92 -12.29 -7.87
CA VAL A 396 19.17 -11.35 -8.98
C VAL A 396 18.77 -9.92 -8.60
N GLY A 397 17.87 -9.82 -7.60
CA GLY A 397 17.27 -8.58 -7.15
C GLY A 397 15.99 -8.22 -7.90
N ARG A 398 15.07 -7.57 -7.22
CA ARG A 398 13.77 -7.13 -7.70
C ARG A 398 13.92 -5.85 -8.52
N PRO A 399 13.41 -5.78 -9.74
CA PRO A 399 13.45 -4.55 -10.53
C PRO A 399 12.54 -3.48 -9.90
N VAL A 400 13.03 -2.24 -9.87
CA VAL A 400 12.33 -1.09 -9.30
C VAL A 400 12.15 -0.01 -10.35
N VAL A 401 10.91 0.33 -10.66
CA VAL A 401 10.57 1.46 -11.50
C VAL A 401 10.49 2.72 -10.62
N VAL A 402 11.27 3.75 -10.95
CA VAL A 402 11.36 4.97 -10.17
C VAL A 402 10.77 6.14 -10.93
N ILE A 403 9.77 6.79 -10.33
CA ILE A 403 9.04 7.91 -10.91
C ILE A 403 9.19 9.12 -9.99
N SER A 404 9.42 10.29 -10.57
CA SER A 404 9.50 11.55 -9.82
C SER A 404 8.63 12.62 -10.46
N LYS A 405 8.01 13.46 -9.62
CA LYS A 405 7.28 14.66 -10.04
C LYS A 405 7.29 15.69 -8.92
N ARG A 406 7.21 16.96 -9.32
CA ARG A 406 7.11 18.09 -8.39
C ARG A 406 5.71 18.68 -8.39
N ASN A 407 5.37 19.36 -7.30
CA ASN A 407 4.12 20.11 -7.12
C ASN A 407 2.88 19.28 -7.44
N MET A 408 2.76 18.09 -6.83
CA MET A 408 1.59 17.25 -7.02
C MET A 408 0.45 17.70 -6.09
N LEU A 409 -0.75 17.72 -6.66
CA LEU A 409 -1.98 18.16 -6.03
C LEU A 409 -3.03 17.04 -6.04
N PHE A 410 -4.23 17.33 -5.54
CA PHE A 410 -5.37 16.41 -5.60
C PHE A 410 -5.71 15.97 -7.04
N GLN A 411 -5.61 16.87 -8.03
CA GLN A 411 -5.86 16.57 -9.45
C GLN A 411 -4.92 15.50 -10.03
N HIS A 412 -3.78 15.27 -9.38
CA HIS A 412 -2.80 14.27 -9.79
C HIS A 412 -3.07 12.88 -9.17
N ILE A 413 -4.15 12.69 -8.40
CA ILE A 413 -4.56 11.37 -7.90
C ILE A 413 -5.19 10.58 -9.04
N GLN A 414 -4.34 9.97 -9.87
CA GLN A 414 -4.70 9.25 -11.08
C GLN A 414 -3.99 7.90 -11.12
N ASP A 415 -4.56 6.95 -11.86
CA ASP A 415 -3.97 5.63 -12.00
C ASP A 415 -2.80 5.63 -12.98
N PHE A 416 -1.78 4.83 -12.67
CA PHE A 416 -0.74 4.40 -13.60
C PHE A 416 -0.95 2.92 -13.95
N GLU A 417 -0.34 2.47 -15.04
CA GLU A 417 -0.30 1.07 -15.42
C GLU A 417 1.14 0.62 -15.65
N ILE A 418 1.50 -0.56 -15.13
CA ILE A 418 2.76 -1.23 -15.43
C ILE A 418 2.46 -2.59 -16.02
N HIS A 419 2.94 -2.81 -17.24
CA HIS A 419 2.88 -4.10 -17.91
C HIS A 419 4.23 -4.81 -17.75
N TYR A 420 4.20 -6.08 -17.40
CA TYR A 420 5.40 -6.89 -17.29
C TYR A 420 5.09 -8.37 -17.51
N THR A 421 6.13 -9.14 -17.80
CA THR A 421 6.03 -10.60 -17.94
C THR A 421 6.66 -11.27 -16.73
N PHE A 422 5.99 -12.31 -16.21
CA PHE A 422 6.47 -13.09 -15.08
C PHE A 422 6.09 -14.56 -15.26
N ASP A 423 7.06 -15.46 -15.13
CA ASP A 423 6.84 -16.90 -15.24
C ASP A 423 6.37 -17.45 -13.88
N LYS A 424 5.19 -18.07 -13.85
CA LYS A 424 4.56 -18.57 -12.60
C LYS A 424 5.44 -19.56 -11.83
N ILE A 425 6.30 -20.29 -12.50
CA ILE A 425 7.24 -21.21 -11.86
C ILE A 425 8.22 -20.47 -10.94
N MET A 426 8.52 -19.21 -11.22
CA MET A 426 9.41 -18.38 -10.40
C MET A 426 8.84 -18.05 -9.02
N LEU A 427 7.53 -18.25 -8.79
CA LEU A 427 6.94 -18.20 -7.45
C LEU A 427 7.58 -19.21 -6.49
N LEU A 428 8.05 -20.34 -7.02
CA LEU A 428 8.71 -21.38 -6.22
C LEU A 428 10.19 -21.08 -5.98
N HIS A 429 10.76 -20.04 -6.58
CA HIS A 429 12.19 -19.74 -6.49
C HIS A 429 12.65 -19.56 -5.04
N GLU A 430 12.05 -18.62 -4.32
CA GLU A 430 12.38 -18.34 -2.91
C GLU A 430 12.17 -19.55 -1.99
N PRO A 431 11.01 -20.25 -2.00
CA PRO A 431 10.84 -21.47 -1.22
C PRO A 431 11.87 -22.56 -1.57
N MET A 432 12.20 -22.73 -2.85
CA MET A 432 13.15 -23.77 -3.26
C MET A 432 14.58 -23.47 -2.83
N LEU A 433 14.98 -22.23 -2.69
CA LEU A 433 16.28 -21.84 -2.14
C LEU A 433 16.48 -22.35 -0.68
N ILE A 434 15.40 -22.53 0.05
CA ILE A 434 15.44 -23.11 1.41
C ILE A 434 15.27 -24.63 1.36
N VAL A 435 14.29 -25.12 0.60
CA VAL A 435 13.94 -26.54 0.56
C VAL A 435 15.08 -27.39 0.01
N ILE A 436 15.74 -26.97 -1.10
CA ILE A 436 16.81 -27.76 -1.72
C ILE A 436 18.01 -27.96 -0.79
N PRO A 437 18.60 -26.94 -0.14
CA PRO A 437 19.70 -27.14 0.79
C PRO A 437 19.33 -27.98 2.01
N LEU A 438 18.13 -27.77 2.59
CA LEU A 438 17.66 -28.56 3.71
C LEU A 438 17.44 -30.03 3.31
N PHE A 439 16.83 -30.27 2.16
CA PHE A 439 16.67 -31.63 1.63
C PHE A 439 18.04 -32.29 1.40
N GLY A 440 19.00 -31.57 0.81
CA GLY A 440 20.37 -32.06 0.65
C GLY A 440 21.05 -32.39 1.97
N LEU A 441 20.87 -31.52 2.98
CA LEU A 441 21.37 -31.76 4.33
C LEU A 441 20.77 -33.03 4.95
N PHE A 442 19.45 -33.22 4.85
CA PHE A 442 18.78 -34.42 5.35
C PHE A 442 19.25 -35.66 4.61
N CYS A 443 19.39 -35.61 3.30
CA CYS A 443 19.95 -36.72 2.52
C CYS A 443 21.39 -37.05 2.96
N LEU A 444 22.22 -36.02 3.19
CA LEU A 444 23.59 -36.20 3.68
C LEU A 444 23.61 -36.87 5.07
N VAL A 445 22.77 -36.40 6.00
CA VAL A 445 22.68 -37.00 7.35
C VAL A 445 22.22 -38.45 7.26
N ILE A 446 21.20 -38.77 6.46
CA ILE A 446 20.73 -40.13 6.24
C ILE A 446 21.87 -41.00 5.67
N LEU A 447 22.61 -40.49 4.69
CA LEU A 447 23.74 -41.21 4.12
C LEU A 447 24.81 -41.47 5.16
N LEU A 448 25.25 -40.48 5.93
CA LEU A 448 26.27 -40.62 6.98
C LEU A 448 25.87 -41.62 8.08
N VAL A 449 24.59 -41.61 8.48
CA VAL A 449 24.07 -42.53 9.50
C VAL A 449 23.95 -43.95 8.97
N ARG A 450 23.64 -44.14 7.68
CA ARG A 450 23.47 -45.45 7.07
C ARG A 450 24.77 -46.06 6.54
N LEU A 451 25.77 -45.25 6.20
CA LEU A 451 27.07 -45.73 5.77
C LEU A 451 27.87 -46.19 6.99
N ASN A 452 28.13 -47.48 7.05
CA ASN A 452 29.03 -48.06 8.05
C ASN A 452 30.48 -48.00 7.54
N PHE A 453 31.24 -47.02 8.01
CA PHE A 453 32.65 -46.85 7.64
C PHE A 453 33.61 -47.74 8.44
N SER A 454 33.09 -48.60 9.29
CA SER A 454 33.96 -49.50 10.05
C SER A 454 34.55 -50.59 9.16
N ILE A 455 35.86 -50.61 9.04
CA ILE A 455 36.64 -51.62 8.32
C ILE A 455 36.71 -52.92 9.11
N THR A 456 36.37 -52.89 10.43
CA THR A 456 36.37 -54.05 11.30
C THR A 456 34.95 -54.61 11.43
N HIS A 457 34.76 -55.84 10.98
CA HIS A 457 33.59 -56.66 11.29
C HIS A 457 33.59 -56.93 12.81
N ASN A 458 32.91 -56.10 13.55
CA ASN A 458 32.79 -56.28 15.01
C ASN A 458 31.42 -56.88 15.26
N GLU A 459 31.36 -58.19 15.37
CA GLU A 459 30.13 -58.99 15.59
C GLU A 459 29.31 -58.44 16.77
N SER A 460 29.96 -57.93 17.80
CA SER A 460 29.31 -57.33 18.95
C SER A 460 28.60 -56.02 18.63
N ASN A 461 29.14 -55.18 17.71
CA ASN A 461 28.51 -53.95 17.28
C ASN A 461 27.34 -54.18 16.31
N GLU A 462 27.44 -55.18 15.42
CA GLU A 462 26.33 -55.57 14.55
C GLU A 462 25.17 -56.15 15.38
N THR A 463 25.45 -57.01 16.35
CA THR A 463 24.43 -57.55 17.26
C THR A 463 23.76 -56.41 18.03
N ARG A 464 24.53 -55.45 18.53
CA ARG A 464 24.00 -54.28 19.24
C ARG A 464 23.13 -53.40 18.34
N LEU A 465 23.51 -53.17 17.08
CA LEU A 465 22.72 -52.41 16.12
C LEU A 465 21.42 -53.11 15.73
N ARG A 466 21.46 -54.46 15.57
CA ARG A 466 20.27 -55.27 15.31
C ARG A 466 19.31 -55.24 16.52
N ILE A 467 19.80 -55.35 17.72
CA ILE A 467 18.99 -55.24 18.93
C ILE A 467 18.35 -53.84 19.00
N LYS A 468 19.12 -52.78 18.74
CA LYS A 468 18.59 -51.41 18.73
C LYS A 468 17.47 -51.21 17.69
N ALA A 469 17.65 -51.72 16.48
CA ALA A 469 16.63 -51.66 15.43
C ALA A 469 15.35 -52.42 15.82
N ILE A 470 15.48 -53.56 16.49
CA ILE A 470 14.32 -54.31 16.99
C ILE A 470 13.64 -53.55 18.14
N TRP A 471 14.41 -52.84 18.98
CA TRP A 471 13.88 -52.04 20.08
C TRP A 471 13.10 -50.82 19.59
N GLU A 472 13.55 -50.17 18.49
CA GLU A 472 12.81 -49.14 17.81
C GLU A 472 11.47 -49.68 17.27
N GLN A 473 11.45 -50.86 16.64
CA GLN A 473 10.21 -51.52 16.19
C GLN A 473 9.28 -51.88 17.35
N LEU A 474 9.82 -52.28 18.50
CA LEU A 474 9.05 -52.52 19.70
C LEU A 474 8.40 -51.25 20.24
N SER A 475 9.15 -50.16 20.25
CA SER A 475 8.64 -48.83 20.64
C SER A 475 7.51 -48.37 19.73
N ASP A 476 7.68 -48.47 18.41
CA ASP A 476 6.65 -48.15 17.43
C ASP A 476 5.39 -49.00 17.60
N SER A 477 5.57 -50.29 17.88
CA SER A 477 4.47 -51.21 18.17
C SER A 477 3.75 -50.82 19.46
N ASN A 478 4.48 -50.39 20.49
CA ASN A 478 3.87 -49.88 21.71
C ASN A 478 3.04 -48.61 21.48
N ILE A 479 3.51 -47.66 20.65
CA ILE A 479 2.74 -46.45 20.28
C ILE A 479 1.43 -46.85 19.61
N LYS A 480 1.48 -47.79 18.66
CA LYS A 480 0.27 -48.29 17.98
C LYS A 480 -0.69 -48.95 18.99
N ARG A 481 -0.18 -49.75 19.93
CA ARG A 481 -1.01 -50.39 20.96
C ARG A 481 -1.63 -49.37 21.91
N THR A 482 -0.89 -48.37 22.34
CA THR A 482 -1.43 -47.29 23.18
C THR A 482 -2.59 -46.58 22.47
N SER A 483 -2.43 -46.25 21.17
CA SER A 483 -3.51 -45.70 20.35
C SER A 483 -4.73 -46.62 20.26
N LEU A 484 -4.54 -47.96 20.24
CA LEU A 484 -5.68 -48.89 20.26
C LEU A 484 -6.39 -48.91 21.62
N TYR A 485 -5.64 -48.82 22.72
CA TYR A 485 -6.23 -48.70 24.07
C TYR A 485 -7.02 -47.38 24.22
N GLU A 486 -6.51 -46.26 23.70
CA GLU A 486 -7.24 -45.00 23.68
C GLU A 486 -8.55 -45.12 22.89
N LYS A 487 -8.51 -45.70 21.69
CA LYS A 487 -9.71 -45.97 20.89
C LYS A 487 -10.73 -46.89 21.60
N LEU A 488 -10.24 -47.88 22.35
CA LEU A 488 -11.10 -48.75 23.13
C LEU A 488 -11.75 -47.98 24.28
N GLU A 489 -11.00 -47.10 24.94
CA GLU A 489 -11.52 -46.24 26.01
C GLU A 489 -12.57 -45.26 25.50
N ASP A 490 -12.33 -44.63 24.35
CA ASP A 490 -13.28 -43.75 23.69
C ASP A 490 -14.56 -44.51 23.31
N ALA A 491 -14.43 -45.72 22.76
CA ALA A 491 -15.55 -46.59 22.46
C ALA A 491 -16.36 -46.96 23.72
N LEU A 492 -15.66 -47.20 24.82
CA LEU A 492 -16.28 -47.51 26.11
C LEU A 492 -17.05 -46.31 26.69
N ASN A 493 -16.48 -45.11 26.58
CA ASN A 493 -17.11 -43.87 27.01
C ASN A 493 -18.34 -43.54 26.14
N SER A 494 -18.24 -43.77 24.84
CA SER A 494 -19.37 -43.64 23.91
C SER A 494 -20.47 -44.65 24.23
N TYR A 495 -20.12 -45.88 24.55
CA TYR A 495 -21.09 -46.91 24.95
C TYR A 495 -21.82 -46.55 26.23
N LYS A 496 -21.12 -46.01 27.23
CA LYS A 496 -21.76 -45.53 28.48
C LYS A 496 -22.81 -44.46 28.23
N THR A 497 -22.62 -43.64 27.18
CA THR A 497 -23.51 -42.51 26.84
C THR A 497 -24.64 -42.95 25.91
N SER A 498 -24.34 -43.67 24.82
CA SER A 498 -25.30 -44.06 23.77
C SER A 498 -26.09 -45.32 24.10
N LYS A 499 -25.58 -46.20 24.98
CA LYS A 499 -26.13 -47.52 25.33
C LYS A 499 -26.30 -48.46 24.14
N ASP A 500 -25.66 -48.20 22.99
CA ASP A 500 -25.69 -49.06 21.82
C ASP A 500 -24.68 -50.20 21.91
N LEU A 501 -25.18 -51.37 22.31
CA LEU A 501 -24.35 -52.57 22.49
C LEU A 501 -23.86 -53.15 21.16
N LYS A 502 -24.61 -52.96 20.05
CA LYS A 502 -24.20 -53.50 18.73
C LYS A 502 -22.98 -52.78 18.20
N ALA A 503 -23.03 -51.47 18.15
CA ALA A 503 -21.92 -50.61 17.69
C ALA A 503 -20.66 -50.85 18.54
N PHE A 504 -20.79 -50.94 19.87
CA PHE A 504 -19.68 -51.23 20.77
C PHE A 504 -19.05 -52.60 20.48
N ASN A 505 -19.84 -53.67 20.30
CA ASN A 505 -19.35 -55.02 20.03
C ASN A 505 -18.67 -55.13 18.66
N GLU A 506 -19.17 -54.46 17.62
CA GLU A 506 -18.52 -54.41 16.31
C GLU A 506 -17.13 -53.76 16.42
N LEU A 507 -17.05 -52.60 17.10
CA LEU A 507 -15.82 -51.87 17.27
C LEU A 507 -14.81 -52.60 18.15
N LYS A 508 -15.27 -53.24 19.24
CA LYS A 508 -14.48 -54.11 20.11
C LYS A 508 -13.90 -55.26 19.30
N LYS A 509 -14.69 -55.96 18.49
CA LYS A 509 -14.23 -57.05 17.63
C LYS A 509 -13.18 -56.62 16.63
N LYS A 510 -13.33 -55.45 16.05
CA LYS A 510 -12.34 -54.87 15.15
C LYS A 510 -11.03 -54.59 15.87
N LEU A 511 -11.08 -53.93 17.02
CA LEU A 511 -9.88 -53.64 17.84
C LEU A 511 -9.21 -54.94 18.34
N GLU A 512 -9.98 -55.95 18.72
CA GLU A 512 -9.43 -57.27 19.11
C GLU A 512 -8.65 -57.95 17.99
N SER A 513 -9.11 -57.81 16.73
CA SER A 513 -8.38 -58.33 15.57
C SER A 513 -7.06 -57.59 15.36
N GLU A 514 -7.04 -56.25 15.52
CA GLU A 514 -5.83 -55.42 15.40
C GLU A 514 -4.83 -55.73 16.56
N PHE A 515 -5.33 -55.89 17.78
CA PHE A 515 -4.50 -56.34 18.91
C PHE A 515 -3.85 -57.72 18.66
N LYS A 516 -4.59 -58.66 18.07
CA LYS A 516 -4.07 -60.00 17.75
C LYS A 516 -2.96 -59.95 16.72
N ASN A 517 -3.10 -59.11 15.68
CA ASN A 517 -2.07 -58.93 14.68
C ASN A 517 -0.81 -58.32 15.27
N LEU A 518 -0.94 -57.27 16.08
CA LEU A 518 0.20 -56.65 16.77
C LEU A 518 0.88 -57.62 17.77
N GLN A 519 0.12 -58.53 18.40
CA GLN A 519 0.68 -59.54 19.26
C GLN A 519 1.52 -60.58 18.49
N GLN A 520 1.08 -60.96 17.30
CA GLN A 520 1.85 -61.86 16.42
C GLN A 520 3.16 -61.17 15.98
N ASP A 521 3.11 -59.86 15.59
CA ASP A 521 4.30 -59.10 15.24
C ASP A 521 5.30 -59.03 16.40
N LEU A 522 4.84 -58.74 17.62
CA LEU A 522 5.67 -58.68 18.81
C LEU A 522 6.29 -60.06 19.17
N THR A 523 5.54 -61.15 18.99
CA THR A 523 6.06 -62.51 19.21
C THR A 523 7.14 -62.85 18.17
N SER A 524 7.00 -62.38 16.93
CA SER A 524 8.01 -62.52 15.88
C SER A 524 9.29 -61.74 16.23
N LEU A 525 9.16 -60.52 16.80
CA LEU A 525 10.31 -59.74 17.27
C LEU A 525 11.05 -60.44 18.43
N GLN A 526 10.32 -61.02 19.40
CA GLN A 526 10.90 -61.82 20.48
C GLN A 526 11.73 -62.99 19.93
N THR A 527 11.20 -63.69 18.93
CA THR A 527 11.87 -64.83 18.32
C THR A 527 13.15 -64.40 17.60
N LYS A 528 13.13 -63.28 16.92
CA LYS A 528 14.29 -62.70 16.21
C LYS A 528 15.40 -62.29 17.20
N VAL A 529 15.05 -61.63 18.30
CA VAL A 529 16.02 -61.13 19.27
C VAL A 529 16.64 -62.30 20.09
N ARG A 530 15.94 -63.40 20.25
CA ARG A 530 16.41 -64.53 21.03
C ARG A 530 17.73 -65.17 20.51
N ALA A 531 17.95 -65.00 19.16
CA ALA A 531 19.20 -65.47 18.56
C ALA A 531 20.38 -64.53 18.87
N ASP A 532 20.12 -63.24 19.11
CA ASP A 532 21.14 -62.22 19.28
C ASP A 532 21.43 -61.88 20.74
N SER A 533 20.39 -61.93 21.62
CA SER A 533 20.53 -61.67 23.07
C SER A 533 19.42 -62.32 23.88
N ALA A 534 19.80 -63.16 24.85
CA ALA A 534 18.86 -63.76 25.76
C ALA A 534 18.23 -62.78 26.74
N ASP A 535 19.00 -61.78 27.22
CA ASP A 535 18.52 -60.68 28.10
C ASP A 535 17.48 -59.81 27.44
N ALA A 536 17.73 -59.41 26.17
CA ALA A 536 16.77 -58.61 25.38
C ALA A 536 15.48 -59.40 25.08
N ALA A 537 15.59 -60.74 24.84
CA ALA A 537 14.43 -61.59 24.61
C ALA A 537 13.58 -61.73 25.87
N GLU A 538 14.22 -61.82 27.08
CA GLU A 538 13.53 -61.88 28.38
C GLU A 538 12.76 -60.59 28.66
N LYS A 539 13.32 -59.40 28.35
CA LYS A 539 12.65 -58.11 28.50
C LYS A 539 11.46 -57.96 27.55
N ILE A 540 11.56 -58.44 26.31
CA ILE A 540 10.41 -58.50 25.40
C ILE A 540 9.35 -59.46 25.91
N ALA A 541 9.74 -60.57 26.50
CA ALA A 541 8.79 -61.49 27.14
C ALA A 541 8.08 -60.83 28.33
N GLU A 542 8.81 -60.07 29.15
CA GLU A 542 8.21 -59.30 30.24
C GLU A 542 7.25 -58.22 29.72
N PHE A 543 7.63 -57.52 28.66
CA PHE A 543 6.74 -56.57 27.96
C PHE A 543 5.46 -57.26 27.49
N LEU A 544 5.53 -58.41 26.83
CA LEU A 544 4.37 -59.17 26.37
C LEU A 544 3.48 -59.64 27.53
N ARG A 545 4.08 -60.04 28.67
CA ARG A 545 3.34 -60.38 29.86
C ARG A 545 2.58 -59.23 30.46
N LEU A 546 3.25 -58.07 30.58
CA LEU A 546 2.64 -56.81 31.07
C LEU A 546 1.51 -56.34 30.15
N ASP A 547 1.70 -56.43 28.85
CA ASP A 547 0.67 -56.09 27.89
C ASP A 547 -0.55 -57.04 27.97
N SER A 548 -0.32 -58.34 28.14
CA SER A 548 -1.42 -59.29 28.38
C SER A 548 -2.20 -58.92 29.62
N GLN A 549 -1.49 -58.60 30.73
CA GLN A 549 -2.14 -58.13 31.96
C GLN A 549 -2.92 -56.85 31.78
N GLN A 550 -2.39 -55.91 31.03
CA GLN A 550 -3.11 -54.65 30.70
C GLN A 550 -4.39 -54.92 29.92
N ARG A 551 -4.35 -55.87 28.98
CA ARG A 551 -5.51 -56.29 28.18
C ARG A 551 -6.60 -56.93 29.04
N ASP A 552 -6.20 -57.86 29.94
CA ASP A 552 -7.14 -58.53 30.84
C ASP A 552 -7.83 -57.53 31.78
N ILE A 553 -7.08 -56.57 32.29
CA ILE A 553 -7.60 -55.49 33.13
C ILE A 553 -8.55 -54.60 32.33
N GLN A 554 -8.22 -54.25 31.07
CA GLN A 554 -9.06 -53.45 30.17
C GLN A 554 -10.34 -54.21 29.80
N SER A 555 -10.23 -55.53 29.57
CA SER A 555 -11.40 -56.40 29.34
C SER A 555 -12.33 -56.43 30.54
N SER A 556 -11.76 -56.49 31.76
CA SER A 556 -12.54 -56.42 32.99
C SER A 556 -13.29 -55.09 33.11
N LEU A 557 -12.64 -53.96 32.76
CA LEU A 557 -13.28 -52.66 32.76
C LEU A 557 -14.46 -52.63 31.77
N SER A 558 -14.31 -53.21 30.58
CA SER A 558 -15.40 -53.35 29.61
C SER A 558 -16.57 -54.13 30.17
N GLY A 559 -16.30 -55.26 30.89
CA GLY A 559 -17.32 -56.05 31.54
C GLY A 559 -18.05 -55.31 32.68
N TYR A 560 -17.34 -54.48 33.44
CA TYR A 560 -17.97 -53.62 34.46
C TYR A 560 -18.84 -52.54 33.80
N ALA A 561 -18.42 -51.96 32.71
CA ALA A 561 -19.23 -50.99 31.96
C ALA A 561 -20.49 -51.60 31.36
N GLU A 562 -20.41 -52.84 30.84
CA GLU A 562 -21.59 -53.58 30.36
C GLU A 562 -22.58 -53.85 31.49
N LYS A 563 -22.11 -54.22 32.70
CA LYS A 563 -22.97 -54.42 33.88
C LYS A 563 -23.61 -53.11 34.35
N LEU A 564 -22.90 -52.00 34.26
CA LEU A 564 -23.44 -50.66 34.58
C LEU A 564 -24.59 -50.28 33.60
N VAL A 565 -24.36 -50.40 32.30
CA VAL A 565 -25.36 -50.06 31.29
C VAL A 565 -26.58 -50.93 31.37
N ASN A 566 -26.39 -52.23 31.74
CA ASN A 566 -27.50 -53.20 31.91
C ASN A 566 -28.18 -53.07 33.29
N GLY A 567 -27.86 -52.08 34.10
CA GLY A 567 -28.47 -51.83 35.41
C GLY A 567 -28.16 -52.88 36.50
N ARG A 568 -27.13 -53.72 36.29
CA ARG A 568 -26.70 -54.79 37.23
C ARG A 568 -25.60 -54.35 38.21
N LEU A 569 -25.13 -53.09 38.10
CA LEU A 569 -24.09 -52.52 38.95
C LEU A 569 -24.44 -51.10 39.33
N ASP A 570 -24.27 -50.75 40.60
CA ASP A 570 -24.46 -49.37 41.07
C ASP A 570 -23.37 -48.44 40.50
N LYS A 571 -23.74 -47.20 40.22
CA LYS A 571 -22.86 -46.17 39.63
C LYS A 571 -21.66 -45.86 40.53
N ASN A 572 -21.87 -45.81 41.84
CA ASN A 572 -20.80 -45.49 42.78
C ASN A 572 -19.77 -46.63 42.86
N VAL A 573 -20.26 -47.89 42.87
CA VAL A 573 -19.39 -49.08 42.84
C VAL A 573 -18.61 -49.13 41.52
N TYR A 574 -19.23 -48.76 40.41
CA TYR A 574 -18.54 -48.69 39.11
C TYR A 574 -17.39 -47.66 39.15
N LEU A 575 -17.61 -46.46 39.66
CA LEU A 575 -16.61 -45.39 39.74
C LEU A 575 -15.42 -45.76 40.61
N GLU A 576 -15.67 -46.48 41.70
CA GLU A 576 -14.60 -46.95 42.58
C GLU A 576 -13.77 -48.04 41.88
N GLN A 577 -14.41 -49.00 41.20
CA GLN A 577 -13.72 -50.02 40.43
C GLN A 577 -12.95 -49.43 39.24
N GLU A 578 -13.54 -48.46 38.53
CA GLU A 578 -12.87 -47.77 37.45
C GLU A 578 -11.62 -47.06 37.93
N LYS A 579 -11.65 -46.38 39.10
CA LYS A 579 -10.51 -45.68 39.68
C LYS A 579 -9.37 -46.69 40.06
N GLN A 580 -9.71 -47.82 40.66
CA GLN A 580 -8.73 -48.86 40.99
C GLN A 580 -8.12 -49.48 39.72
N ILE A 581 -8.93 -49.76 38.72
CA ILE A 581 -8.49 -50.34 37.45
C ILE A 581 -7.58 -49.36 36.69
N ARG A 582 -7.93 -48.08 36.63
CA ARG A 582 -7.11 -47.03 36.00
C ARG A 582 -5.75 -46.86 36.73
N GLY A 583 -5.72 -47.00 38.05
CA GLY A 583 -4.48 -47.03 38.82
C GLY A 583 -3.56 -48.18 38.38
N LYS A 584 -4.10 -49.40 38.29
CA LYS A 584 -3.35 -50.57 37.82
C LYS A 584 -2.85 -50.45 36.39
N ILE A 585 -3.66 -49.90 35.48
CA ILE A 585 -3.27 -49.62 34.09
C ILE A 585 -2.09 -48.64 34.04
N ARG A 586 -2.13 -47.57 34.85
CA ARG A 586 -1.06 -46.57 34.92
C ARG A 586 0.25 -47.21 35.45
N ASP A 587 0.19 -48.05 36.48
CA ASP A 587 1.35 -48.72 36.99
C ASP A 587 1.99 -49.68 35.97
N ILE A 588 1.16 -50.41 35.21
CA ILE A 588 1.64 -51.29 34.13
C ILE A 588 2.25 -50.44 33.00
N ALA A 589 1.61 -49.35 32.59
CA ALA A 589 2.14 -48.44 31.56
C ALA A 589 3.50 -47.84 31.97
N THR A 590 3.66 -47.49 33.25
CA THR A 590 4.94 -46.98 33.75
C THR A 590 6.03 -48.07 33.70
N ARG A 591 5.70 -49.31 34.02
CA ARG A 591 6.64 -50.44 33.90
C ARG A 591 7.00 -50.74 32.45
N ILE A 592 6.05 -50.72 31.54
CA ILE A 592 6.29 -50.87 30.10
C ILE A 592 7.24 -49.78 29.62
N THR A 593 7.00 -48.52 29.97
CA THR A 593 7.86 -47.39 29.60
C THR A 593 9.27 -47.55 30.17
N SER A 594 9.41 -48.07 31.40
CA SER A 594 10.73 -48.34 32.00
C SER A 594 11.51 -49.42 31.24
N ILE A 595 10.83 -50.45 30.72
CA ILE A 595 11.45 -51.47 29.87
C ILE A 595 11.92 -50.91 28.54
N LEU A 596 11.09 -50.09 27.91
CA LEU A 596 11.41 -49.45 26.60
C LEU A 596 12.58 -48.47 26.68
N ASN A 597 12.78 -47.82 27.81
CA ASN A 597 13.85 -46.83 28.01
C ASN A 597 15.20 -47.46 28.43
N GLN A 598 15.32 -48.80 28.53
CA GLN A 598 16.54 -49.47 28.94
C GLN A 598 17.57 -49.68 27.81
N TYR A 599 17.19 -49.50 26.53
CA TYR A 599 18.07 -49.69 25.36
C TYR A 599 18.16 -48.44 24.46
#